data_1bf36f27af5ce7a123af53a738ab8d8d
#
_entry.id   1bf36f27af5ce7a123af53a738ab8d8d
#
_cell.length_a   1.000
_cell.length_b   1.000
_cell.length_c   1.000
_cell.angle_alpha   90.00
_cell.angle_beta   90.00
_cell.angle_gamma   90.00
#
_symmetry.space_group_name_H-M   'P 1'
#
loop_
_entity.id
_entity.type
_entity.pdbx_description
1 polymer ?
#
loop_
_entity_poly.entity_id
_entity_poly.type
_entity_poly.pdbx_seq_one_letter_code
_entity_poly.pdbx_strand_id
1 'polypeptide(L)'
;DFSISPTYLAFYDKLEKANLFFENILHFAAQELDDRETFTLLGNPLPDGGQWDMAVSLIKKYGVVPSWVMPETVHSTGTAKYLPILNRKLREDALELRALVREGKDPSARREEMLAEIYNALRILYGQPPKTFDFEYTDTDKVYHCDRGLTPKQFLDKYVGSDFDDYAVIIASPIHAVNRTYCQPFMGDVVEDGMFWLNLCLLYTSPSP
;
A
#
# COMPACT_ATOMS: atom_id res chain seq x y z
N ASP A 1 -18.40 -19.68 -2.31
CA ASP A 1 -17.64 -18.51 -2.79
C ASP A 1 -17.40 -17.54 -1.65
N PHE A 2 -16.22 -16.93 -1.61
CA PHE A 2 -15.90 -15.85 -0.69
C PHE A 2 -15.19 -14.72 -1.45
N SER A 3 -15.23 -13.52 -0.89
CA SER A 3 -14.48 -12.36 -1.39
C SER A 3 -13.41 -11.95 -0.39
N ILE A 4 -12.29 -11.44 -0.89
CA ILE A 4 -11.20 -10.88 -0.07
C ILE A 4 -11.62 -9.49 0.41
N SER A 5 -11.23 -9.14 1.63
CA SER A 5 -11.51 -7.83 2.21
C SER A 5 -10.70 -6.71 1.54
N PRO A 6 -11.34 -5.77 0.84
CA PRO A 6 -10.63 -4.59 0.34
C PRO A 6 -10.22 -3.66 1.49
N THR A 7 -10.99 -3.64 2.58
CA THR A 7 -10.72 -2.83 3.77
C THR A 7 -9.41 -3.23 4.45
N TYR A 8 -9.12 -4.54 4.51
CA TYR A 8 -7.87 -5.05 5.07
C TYR A 8 -6.66 -4.57 4.27
N LEU A 9 -6.70 -4.69 2.95
CA LEU A 9 -5.61 -4.22 2.08
C LEU A 9 -5.49 -2.70 2.12
N ALA A 10 -6.60 -1.96 2.08
CA ALA A 10 -6.59 -0.51 2.16
C ALA A 10 -6.01 0.02 3.48
N PHE A 11 -6.23 -0.68 4.60
CA PHE A 11 -5.61 -0.35 5.87
C PHE A 11 -4.08 -0.34 5.77
N TYR A 12 -3.52 -1.43 5.25
CA TYR A 12 -2.07 -1.57 5.12
C TYR A 12 -1.49 -0.71 3.99
N ASP A 13 -2.23 -0.47 2.91
CA ASP A 13 -1.85 0.49 1.87
C ASP A 13 -1.61 1.88 2.47
N LYS A 14 -2.55 2.37 3.27
CA LYS A 14 -2.41 3.68 3.90
C LYS A 14 -1.27 3.72 4.92
N LEU A 15 -1.09 2.65 5.69
CA LEU A 15 -0.01 2.56 6.67
C LEU A 15 1.37 2.55 6.00
N GLU A 16 1.56 1.72 4.97
CA GLU A 16 2.83 1.63 4.24
C GLU A 16 3.15 2.92 3.48
N LYS A 17 2.15 3.57 2.88
CA LYS A 17 2.34 4.87 2.25
C LYS A 17 2.75 5.96 3.24
N ALA A 18 2.17 5.96 4.44
CA ALA A 18 2.59 6.88 5.49
C ALA A 18 4.03 6.60 5.95
N ASN A 19 4.39 5.32 6.09
CA ASN A 19 5.75 4.91 6.42
C ASN A 19 6.75 5.34 5.35
N LEU A 20 6.46 5.08 4.08
CA LEU A 20 7.28 5.50 2.94
C LEU A 20 7.39 7.03 2.86
N PHE A 21 6.29 7.74 3.12
CA PHE A 21 6.31 9.20 3.16
C PHE A 21 7.31 9.72 4.21
N PHE A 22 7.32 9.16 5.41
CA PHE A 22 8.29 9.54 6.44
C PHE A 22 9.73 9.20 6.04
N GLU A 23 9.98 8.03 5.43
CA GLU A 23 11.32 7.70 4.90
C GLU A 23 11.79 8.71 3.86
N ASN A 24 10.93 9.07 2.92
CA ASN A 24 11.24 10.05 1.89
C ASN A 24 11.49 11.45 2.49
N ILE A 25 10.68 11.86 3.46
CA ILE A 25 10.86 13.14 4.17
C ILE A 25 12.22 13.19 4.89
N LEU A 26 12.64 12.08 5.51
CA LEU A 26 13.94 11.99 6.16
C LEU A 26 15.08 12.01 5.13
N HIS A 27 14.91 11.30 4.00
CA HIS A 27 15.90 11.29 2.91
C HIS A 27 16.13 12.71 2.34
N PHE A 28 15.08 13.48 2.17
CA PHE A 28 15.15 14.84 1.63
C PHE A 28 15.15 15.94 2.72
N ALA A 29 15.46 15.59 3.98
CA ALA A 29 15.38 16.53 5.09
C ALA A 29 16.32 17.75 4.97
N ALA A 30 17.46 17.57 4.28
CA ALA A 30 18.43 18.65 4.05
C ALA A 30 18.02 19.64 2.95
N GLN A 31 17.14 19.23 2.03
CA GLN A 31 16.66 20.09 0.95
C GLN A 31 15.73 21.18 1.45
N GLU A 32 15.54 22.25 0.66
CA GLU A 32 14.55 23.29 1.00
C GLU A 32 13.11 22.82 0.70
N LEU A 33 12.12 23.56 1.23
CA LEU A 33 10.70 23.17 1.07
C LEU A 33 10.19 23.36 -0.36
N ASP A 34 10.79 24.25 -1.12
CA ASP A 34 10.48 24.55 -2.53
C ASP A 34 11.26 23.70 -3.52
N ASP A 35 12.19 22.87 -3.06
CA ASP A 35 12.81 21.88 -3.90
C ASP A 35 11.75 20.94 -4.48
N ARG A 36 11.90 20.58 -5.76
CA ARG A 36 10.89 19.85 -6.54
C ARG A 36 10.43 18.56 -5.85
N GLU A 37 11.37 17.77 -5.34
CA GLU A 37 11.11 16.48 -4.68
C GLU A 37 10.35 16.71 -3.38
N THR A 38 10.84 17.60 -2.53
CA THR A 38 10.21 17.95 -1.24
C THR A 38 8.81 18.51 -1.45
N PHE A 39 8.66 19.45 -2.38
CA PHE A 39 7.36 20.06 -2.71
C PHE A 39 6.36 19.00 -3.21
N THR A 40 6.80 18.10 -4.08
CA THR A 40 5.96 17.02 -4.62
C THR A 40 5.49 16.07 -3.52
N LEU A 41 6.38 15.64 -2.63
CA LEU A 41 6.05 14.78 -1.49
C LEU A 41 5.04 15.45 -0.56
N LEU A 42 5.27 16.70 -0.19
CA LEU A 42 4.36 17.45 0.68
C LEU A 42 3.02 17.77 0.01
N GLY A 43 2.97 17.79 -1.32
CA GLY A 43 1.75 18.02 -2.08
C GLY A 43 0.68 16.94 -1.87
N ASN A 44 1.08 15.67 -1.87
CA ASN A 44 0.17 14.54 -1.68
C ASN A 44 0.83 13.42 -0.85
N PRO A 45 0.91 13.58 0.49
CA PRO A 45 1.58 12.61 1.36
C PRO A 45 0.98 11.20 1.30
N LEU A 46 -0.33 11.10 1.17
CA LEU A 46 -1.07 9.84 1.22
C LEU A 46 -1.98 9.70 -0.02
N PRO A 47 -1.42 9.30 -1.16
CA PRO A 47 -2.21 9.11 -2.38
C PRO A 47 -3.22 7.96 -2.23
N ASP A 48 -4.37 8.09 -2.88
CA ASP A 48 -5.46 7.10 -2.79
C ASP A 48 -5.40 6.02 -3.88
N GLY A 49 -4.57 6.18 -4.88
CA GLY A 49 -4.36 5.20 -5.95
C GLY A 49 -3.22 4.23 -5.64
N GLY A 50 -3.12 3.18 -6.44
CA GLY A 50 -2.02 2.21 -6.39
C GLY A 50 -1.91 1.43 -7.70
N GLN A 51 -0.85 0.66 -7.83
CA GLN A 51 -0.59 -0.22 -8.96
C GLN A 51 -0.65 -1.68 -8.53
N TRP A 52 -0.67 -2.60 -9.48
CA TRP A 52 -0.76 -4.03 -9.23
C TRP A 52 0.35 -4.56 -8.31
N ASP A 53 1.58 -4.19 -8.59
CA ASP A 53 2.77 -4.59 -7.84
C ASP A 53 2.74 -4.08 -6.38
N MET A 54 2.18 -2.90 -6.12
CA MET A 54 1.93 -2.43 -4.75
C MET A 54 0.92 -3.33 -4.02
N ALA A 55 -0.17 -3.71 -4.69
CA ALA A 55 -1.16 -4.63 -4.11
C ALA A 55 -0.54 -6.00 -3.84
N VAL A 56 0.25 -6.53 -4.78
CA VAL A 56 0.97 -7.81 -4.62
C VAL A 56 1.95 -7.74 -3.43
N SER A 57 2.71 -6.66 -3.30
CA SER A 57 3.63 -6.46 -2.17
C SER A 57 2.90 -6.47 -0.83
N LEU A 58 1.74 -5.80 -0.74
CA LEU A 58 0.91 -5.82 0.47
C LEU A 58 0.38 -7.22 0.78
N ILE A 59 -0.13 -7.94 -0.24
CA ILE A 59 -0.65 -9.30 -0.09
C ILE A 59 0.46 -10.24 0.38
N LYS A 60 1.64 -10.19 -0.24
CA LYS A 60 2.80 -10.99 0.17
C LYS A 60 3.27 -10.65 1.60
N LYS A 61 3.24 -9.38 1.99
CA LYS A 61 3.70 -8.92 3.31
C LYS A 61 2.72 -9.24 4.41
N TYR A 62 1.43 -8.98 4.20
CA TYR A 62 0.40 -9.03 5.24
C TYR A 62 -0.57 -10.20 5.11
N GLY A 63 -0.61 -10.86 3.97
CA GLY A 63 -1.64 -11.84 3.66
C GLY A 63 -2.98 -11.19 3.30
N VAL A 64 -4.04 -11.97 3.35
CA VAL A 64 -5.41 -11.51 3.06
C VAL A 64 -6.39 -12.12 4.05
N VAL A 65 -7.56 -11.51 4.17
CA VAL A 65 -8.66 -12.03 4.98
C VAL A 65 -9.98 -12.00 4.19
N PRO A 66 -10.94 -12.86 4.49
CA PRO A 66 -12.28 -12.78 3.91
C PRO A 66 -12.98 -11.47 4.26
N SER A 67 -13.86 -11.00 3.38
CA SER A 67 -14.58 -9.73 3.56
C SER A 67 -15.43 -9.65 4.84
N TRP A 68 -15.95 -10.76 5.33
CA TRP A 68 -16.72 -10.77 6.59
C TRP A 68 -15.85 -10.65 7.84
N VAL A 69 -14.54 -10.98 7.76
CA VAL A 69 -13.60 -10.86 8.88
C VAL A 69 -13.18 -9.42 9.12
N MET A 70 -13.04 -8.65 8.04
CA MET A 70 -12.82 -7.21 8.10
C MET A 70 -13.71 -6.53 7.04
N PRO A 71 -14.98 -6.26 7.38
CA PRO A 71 -15.93 -5.70 6.42
C PRO A 71 -15.65 -4.25 6.10
N GLU A 72 -16.26 -3.76 5.04
CA GLU A 72 -16.19 -2.34 4.69
C GLU A 72 -16.82 -1.45 5.76
N THR A 73 -16.24 -0.30 5.95
CA THR A 73 -16.72 0.75 6.83
C THR A 73 -17.19 1.97 6.02
N VAL A 74 -17.90 2.89 6.64
CA VAL A 74 -18.29 4.17 6.01
C VAL A 74 -17.06 4.94 5.52
N HIS A 75 -15.92 4.75 6.17
CA HIS A 75 -14.66 5.44 5.82
C HIS A 75 -13.87 4.69 4.76
N SER A 76 -13.90 3.36 4.73
CA SER A 76 -13.21 2.59 3.69
C SER A 76 -13.83 2.81 2.31
N THR A 77 -15.14 3.07 2.25
CA THR A 77 -15.88 3.35 1.01
C THR A 77 -15.90 4.84 0.63
N GLY A 78 -15.44 5.74 1.52
CA GLY A 78 -15.52 7.19 1.33
C GLY A 78 -14.29 7.94 1.82
N THR A 79 -13.14 7.71 1.18
CA THR A 79 -11.82 8.22 1.58
C THR A 79 -11.69 9.75 1.54
N ALA A 80 -12.43 10.42 0.66
CA ALA A 80 -12.37 11.87 0.46
C ALA A 80 -12.63 12.70 1.73
N LYS A 81 -13.34 12.15 2.72
CA LYS A 81 -13.68 12.87 3.94
C LYS A 81 -12.53 12.94 4.95
N TYR A 82 -11.71 11.91 5.05
CA TYR A 82 -10.65 11.82 6.06
C TYR A 82 -9.24 12.00 5.48
N LEU A 83 -8.98 11.70 4.20
CA LEU A 83 -7.67 11.85 3.58
C LEU A 83 -7.08 13.26 3.73
N PRO A 84 -7.85 14.36 3.56
CA PRO A 84 -7.32 15.70 3.80
C PRO A 84 -6.82 15.90 5.23
N ILE A 85 -7.48 15.27 6.21
CA ILE A 85 -7.11 15.36 7.63
C ILE A 85 -5.82 14.60 7.88
N LEU A 86 -5.69 13.36 7.38
CA LEU A 86 -4.46 12.58 7.50
C LEU A 86 -3.30 13.22 6.74
N ASN A 87 -3.54 13.74 5.54
CA ASN A 87 -2.53 14.45 4.77
C ASN A 87 -2.03 15.72 5.48
N ARG A 88 -2.90 16.42 6.19
CA ARG A 88 -2.51 17.55 7.03
C ARG A 88 -1.63 17.09 8.19
N LYS A 89 -2.04 16.06 8.91
CA LYS A 89 -1.26 15.46 10.00
C LYS A 89 0.13 15.06 9.53
N LEU A 90 0.23 14.34 8.41
CA LEU A 90 1.50 13.91 7.85
C LEU A 90 2.41 15.07 7.47
N ARG A 91 1.86 16.20 6.97
CA ARG A 91 2.66 17.41 6.71
C ARG A 91 3.18 18.06 7.98
N GLU A 92 2.36 18.12 9.04
CA GLU A 92 2.78 18.62 10.35
C GLU A 92 3.92 17.76 10.91
N ASP A 93 3.79 16.42 10.85
CA ASP A 93 4.81 15.48 11.27
C ASP A 93 6.10 15.59 10.43
N ALA A 94 5.96 15.78 9.12
CA ALA A 94 7.10 15.96 8.22
C ALA A 94 7.93 17.17 8.58
N LEU A 95 7.31 18.29 8.96
CA LEU A 95 8.02 19.50 9.38
C LEU A 95 8.79 19.27 10.68
N GLU A 96 8.19 18.54 11.63
CA GLU A 96 8.85 18.18 12.89
C GLU A 96 10.04 17.25 12.66
N LEU A 97 9.89 16.18 11.85
CA LEU A 97 10.98 15.27 11.52
C LEU A 97 12.14 15.99 10.82
N ARG A 98 11.85 16.87 9.87
CA ARG A 98 12.87 17.69 9.18
C ARG A 98 13.60 18.61 10.15
N ALA A 99 12.89 19.21 11.11
CA ALA A 99 13.50 20.05 12.13
C ALA A 99 14.48 19.25 13.00
N LEU A 100 14.10 18.05 13.46
CA LEU A 100 14.98 17.17 14.22
C LEU A 100 16.27 16.85 13.47
N VAL A 101 16.18 16.47 12.19
CA VAL A 101 17.35 16.19 11.36
C VAL A 101 18.24 17.42 11.20
N ARG A 102 17.68 18.60 10.94
CA ARG A 102 18.43 19.85 10.79
C ARG A 102 19.12 20.29 12.08
N GLU A 103 18.57 19.92 13.23
CA GLU A 103 19.18 20.13 14.55
C GLU A 103 20.22 19.06 14.91
N GLY A 104 20.47 18.09 14.05
CA GLY A 104 21.39 16.97 14.31
C GLY A 104 20.87 15.96 15.34
N LYS A 105 19.56 15.91 15.60
CA LYS A 105 18.90 14.95 16.49
C LYS A 105 18.47 13.72 15.73
N ASP A 106 18.44 12.56 16.40
CA ASP A 106 17.90 11.33 15.85
C ASP A 106 16.36 11.40 15.79
N PRO A 107 15.73 11.30 14.61
CA PRO A 107 14.29 11.35 14.45
C PRO A 107 13.59 10.00 14.68
N SER A 108 14.33 8.89 14.85
CA SER A 108 13.81 7.52 14.77
C SER A 108 12.68 7.26 15.77
N ALA A 109 12.88 7.59 17.04
CA ALA A 109 11.88 7.37 18.09
C ALA A 109 10.60 8.18 17.81
N ARG A 110 10.75 9.42 17.39
CA ARG A 110 9.60 10.29 17.10
C ARG A 110 8.83 9.83 15.87
N ARG A 111 9.54 9.37 14.82
CA ARG A 111 8.94 8.75 13.64
C ARG A 111 8.08 7.53 14.00
N GLU A 112 8.59 6.63 14.87
CA GLU A 112 7.83 5.47 15.34
C GLU A 112 6.55 5.87 16.10
N GLU A 113 6.62 6.90 16.95
CA GLU A 113 5.44 7.46 17.62
C GLU A 113 4.41 7.99 16.62
N MET A 114 4.86 8.79 15.64
CA MET A 114 4.00 9.33 14.58
C MET A 114 3.34 8.23 13.77
N LEU A 115 4.09 7.18 13.41
CA LEU A 115 3.54 6.03 12.69
C LEU A 115 2.50 5.27 13.54
N ALA A 116 2.73 5.15 14.85
CA ALA A 116 1.75 4.57 15.77
C ALA A 116 0.47 5.43 15.89
N GLU A 117 0.59 6.77 15.83
CA GLU A 117 -0.56 7.66 15.77
C GLU A 117 -1.37 7.45 14.49
N ILE A 118 -0.71 7.33 13.33
CA ILE A 118 -1.36 7.01 12.05
C ILE A 118 -2.04 5.64 12.11
N TYR A 119 -1.34 4.61 12.62
CA TYR A 119 -1.93 3.28 12.80
C TYR A 119 -3.21 3.34 13.65
N ASN A 120 -3.21 4.08 14.75
CA ASN A 120 -4.39 4.26 15.60
C ASN A 120 -5.54 5.00 14.90
N ALA A 121 -5.23 6.01 14.11
CA ALA A 121 -6.22 6.70 13.29
C ALA A 121 -6.85 5.75 12.26
N LEU A 122 -6.04 4.95 11.58
CA LEU A 122 -6.52 3.93 10.63
C LEU A 122 -7.40 2.87 11.32
N ARG A 123 -7.07 2.45 12.55
CA ARG A 123 -7.94 1.54 13.34
C ARG A 123 -9.32 2.11 13.59
N ILE A 124 -9.43 3.40 13.82
CA ILE A 124 -10.73 4.08 14.01
C ILE A 124 -11.50 4.12 12.70
N LEU A 125 -10.83 4.36 11.58
CA LEU A 125 -11.44 4.53 10.27
C LEU A 125 -11.84 3.19 9.62
N TYR A 126 -10.98 2.20 9.70
CA TYR A 126 -11.11 0.93 8.97
C TYR A 126 -11.43 -0.28 9.86
N GLY A 127 -11.26 -0.15 11.17
CA GLY A 127 -11.30 -1.26 12.11
C GLY A 127 -9.92 -1.84 12.40
N GLN A 128 -9.86 -2.72 13.40
CA GLN A 128 -8.62 -3.39 13.80
C GLN A 128 -8.35 -4.58 12.88
N PRO A 129 -7.22 -4.61 12.15
CA PRO A 129 -6.83 -5.79 11.38
C PRO A 129 -6.70 -7.02 12.31
N PRO A 130 -7.31 -8.15 11.97
CA PRO A 130 -7.25 -9.37 12.77
C PRO A 130 -5.85 -9.98 12.71
N LYS A 131 -5.36 -10.48 13.82
CA LYS A 131 -4.13 -11.29 13.86
C LYS A 131 -4.39 -12.71 13.41
N THR A 132 -5.52 -13.27 13.83
CA THR A 132 -6.02 -14.59 13.48
C THR A 132 -7.54 -14.55 13.35
N PHE A 133 -8.10 -15.51 12.63
CA PHE A 133 -9.54 -15.69 12.48
C PHE A 133 -9.87 -17.14 12.18
N ASP A 134 -11.12 -17.51 12.37
CA ASP A 134 -11.64 -18.84 12.01
C ASP A 134 -12.26 -18.76 10.60
N PHE A 135 -11.96 -19.75 9.78
CA PHE A 135 -12.52 -19.87 8.44
C PHE A 135 -13.36 -21.13 8.33
N GLU A 136 -14.66 -20.93 8.12
CA GLU A 136 -15.65 -22.00 8.04
C GLU A 136 -16.34 -21.97 6.68
N TYR A 137 -16.50 -23.14 6.09
CA TYR A 137 -17.23 -23.28 4.82
C TYR A 137 -17.81 -24.67 4.68
N THR A 138 -18.81 -24.76 3.81
CA THR A 138 -19.37 -26.04 3.36
C THR A 138 -18.97 -26.20 1.88
N ASP A 139 -18.39 -27.34 1.54
CA ASP A 139 -17.99 -27.64 0.17
C ASP A 139 -19.17 -28.03 -0.73
N THR A 140 -18.88 -28.39 -1.99
CA THR A 140 -19.89 -28.82 -2.99
C THR A 140 -20.58 -30.12 -2.61
N ASP A 141 -19.92 -30.96 -1.81
CA ASP A 141 -20.43 -32.25 -1.33
C ASP A 141 -21.22 -32.08 0.00
N LYS A 142 -21.43 -30.84 0.41
CA LYS A 142 -22.12 -30.46 1.66
C LYS A 142 -21.39 -30.89 2.92
N VAL A 143 -20.09 -31.10 2.84
CA VAL A 143 -19.23 -31.38 4.01
C VAL A 143 -18.79 -30.05 4.62
N TYR A 144 -18.98 -29.95 5.94
CA TYR A 144 -18.56 -28.77 6.70
C TYR A 144 -17.07 -28.85 7.02
N HIS A 145 -16.36 -27.75 6.81
CA HIS A 145 -14.96 -27.56 7.11
C HIS A 145 -14.77 -26.35 8.02
N CYS A 146 -13.83 -26.45 8.94
CA CYS A 146 -13.50 -25.37 9.88
C CYS A 146 -12.00 -25.37 10.16
N ASP A 147 -11.33 -24.28 9.76
CA ASP A 147 -9.95 -24.00 10.13
C ASP A 147 -9.93 -22.87 11.16
N ARG A 148 -9.42 -23.17 12.35
CA ARG A 148 -9.41 -22.22 13.46
C ARG A 148 -8.07 -21.53 13.61
N GLY A 149 -8.11 -20.25 13.98
CA GLY A 149 -6.94 -19.49 14.32
C GLY A 149 -5.97 -19.24 13.17
N LEU A 150 -6.45 -19.23 11.93
CA LEU A 150 -5.62 -18.92 10.74
C LEU A 150 -5.09 -17.49 10.82
N THR A 151 -3.82 -17.32 10.55
CA THR A 151 -3.28 -16.00 10.24
C THR A 151 -3.64 -15.61 8.80
N PRO A 152 -3.67 -14.30 8.47
CA PRO A 152 -3.94 -13.85 7.10
C PRO A 152 -2.99 -14.46 6.04
N LYS A 153 -1.73 -14.73 6.39
CA LYS A 153 -0.78 -15.43 5.50
C LYS A 153 -1.12 -16.90 5.31
N GLN A 154 -1.45 -17.61 6.36
CA GLN A 154 -1.88 -19.00 6.26
C GLN A 154 -3.16 -19.14 5.43
N PHE A 155 -4.07 -18.18 5.53
CA PHE A 155 -5.27 -18.15 4.70
C PHE A 155 -4.93 -17.89 3.23
N LEU A 156 -4.02 -16.94 2.95
CA LEU A 156 -3.52 -16.69 1.60
C LEU A 156 -2.96 -17.98 0.97
N ASP A 157 -2.02 -18.63 1.67
CA ASP A 157 -1.30 -19.80 1.16
C ASP A 157 -2.25 -20.99 0.93
N LYS A 158 -3.23 -21.20 1.80
CA LYS A 158 -4.11 -22.37 1.78
C LYS A 158 -5.29 -22.23 0.82
N TYR A 159 -5.88 -21.03 0.73
CA TYR A 159 -7.19 -20.85 0.09
C TYR A 159 -7.19 -19.90 -1.13
N VAL A 160 -6.18 -19.07 -1.27
CA VAL A 160 -6.12 -18.08 -2.36
C VAL A 160 -5.01 -18.44 -3.37
N GLY A 161 -3.86 -18.88 -2.88
CA GLY A 161 -2.67 -19.12 -3.69
C GLY A 161 -1.81 -17.86 -3.84
N SER A 162 -0.61 -18.03 -4.40
CA SER A 162 0.41 -16.98 -4.46
C SER A 162 1.11 -16.90 -5.83
N ASP A 163 0.42 -17.25 -6.92
CA ASP A 163 0.97 -17.27 -8.29
C ASP A 163 1.17 -15.84 -8.85
N PHE A 164 1.46 -14.87 -7.96
CA PHE A 164 1.62 -13.47 -8.36
C PHE A 164 2.86 -13.23 -9.20
N ASP A 165 3.87 -14.08 -9.10
CA ASP A 165 5.13 -13.97 -9.86
C ASP A 165 4.95 -14.35 -11.35
N ASP A 166 3.82 -14.96 -11.71
CA ASP A 166 3.44 -15.24 -13.09
C ASP A 166 2.92 -13.99 -13.83
N TYR A 167 2.74 -12.88 -13.12
CA TYR A 167 2.21 -11.64 -13.66
C TYR A 167 3.24 -10.54 -13.65
N ALA A 168 3.30 -9.76 -14.73
CA ALA A 168 4.17 -8.59 -14.86
C ALA A 168 3.36 -7.33 -15.12
N VAL A 169 3.80 -6.21 -14.56
CA VAL A 169 3.24 -4.90 -14.87
C VAL A 169 3.91 -4.36 -16.12
N ILE A 170 3.10 -4.02 -17.11
CA ILE A 170 3.55 -3.43 -18.35
C ILE A 170 3.05 -1.98 -18.43
N ILE A 171 3.96 -1.04 -18.58
CA ILE A 171 3.64 0.38 -18.67
C ILE A 171 4.13 0.94 -20.00
N ALA A 172 3.28 1.68 -20.69
CA ALA A 172 3.68 2.49 -21.83
C ALA A 172 3.78 3.96 -21.43
N SER A 173 4.92 4.55 -21.71
CA SER A 173 5.13 5.98 -21.50
C SER A 173 6.01 6.55 -22.60
N PRO A 174 5.66 7.72 -23.16
CA PRO A 174 6.44 8.36 -24.21
C PRO A 174 7.79 8.92 -23.71
N ILE A 175 7.95 9.06 -22.39
CA ILE A 175 9.15 9.66 -21.79
C ILE A 175 10.22 8.63 -21.39
N HIS A 176 9.91 7.33 -21.48
CA HIS A 176 10.83 6.28 -21.11
C HIS A 176 11.23 5.41 -22.30
N ALA A 177 12.48 4.91 -22.29
CA ALA A 177 12.92 3.97 -23.32
C ALA A 177 12.16 2.65 -23.20
N VAL A 178 11.74 2.08 -24.32
CA VAL A 178 11.03 0.81 -24.39
C VAL A 178 11.95 -0.40 -24.11
N ASN A 179 11.36 -1.55 -23.79
CA ASN A 179 12.08 -2.82 -23.51
C ASN A 179 13.10 -2.71 -22.38
N ARG A 180 12.76 -1.99 -21.33
CA ARG A 180 13.57 -1.87 -20.11
C ARG A 180 12.70 -2.02 -18.86
N THR A 181 13.32 -2.50 -17.79
CA THR A 181 12.73 -2.49 -16.46
C THR A 181 13.03 -1.15 -15.79
N TYR A 182 12.02 -0.57 -15.17
CA TYR A 182 12.13 0.67 -14.40
C TYR A 182 11.63 0.42 -12.99
N CYS A 183 12.37 0.93 -12.02
CA CYS A 183 11.94 1.06 -10.64
C CYS A 183 11.58 2.52 -10.40
N GLN A 184 10.49 2.78 -9.67
CA GLN A 184 10.11 4.12 -9.25
C GLN A 184 10.44 4.28 -7.75
N PRO A 185 11.65 4.71 -7.41
CA PRO A 185 11.97 5.04 -6.03
C PRO A 185 11.09 6.21 -5.58
N PHE A 186 10.73 6.24 -4.34
CA PHE A 186 9.93 7.30 -3.69
C PHE A 186 8.43 7.37 -4.05
N MET A 187 7.89 6.48 -4.89
CA MET A 187 6.52 6.56 -5.36
C MET A 187 5.61 5.37 -4.99
N GLY A 188 6.03 4.46 -4.16
CA GLY A 188 5.20 3.31 -3.81
C GLY A 188 5.84 2.42 -2.77
N ASP A 189 5.15 1.33 -2.44
CA ASP A 189 5.69 0.28 -1.60
C ASP A 189 6.93 -0.33 -2.27
N VAL A 190 7.70 -1.08 -1.50
CA VAL A 190 8.91 -1.74 -1.98
C VAL A 190 8.59 -2.61 -3.19
N VAL A 191 8.96 -2.14 -4.37
CA VAL A 191 8.88 -2.90 -5.61
C VAL A 191 10.27 -3.50 -5.82
N GLU A 192 10.43 -4.77 -5.50
CA GLU A 192 11.74 -5.43 -5.56
C GLU A 192 12.25 -5.55 -7.00
N ASP A 193 11.36 -5.69 -8.01
CA ASP A 193 11.73 -6.03 -9.38
C ASP A 193 11.53 -4.91 -10.41
N GLY A 194 10.96 -3.76 -10.02
CA GLY A 194 10.70 -2.65 -10.96
C GLY A 194 9.56 -2.94 -11.95
N MET A 195 9.34 -2.01 -12.85
CA MET A 195 8.29 -2.11 -13.86
C MET A 195 8.87 -2.39 -15.25
N PHE A 196 8.21 -3.28 -16.02
CA PHE A 196 8.56 -3.54 -17.41
C PHE A 196 7.85 -2.55 -18.34
N TRP A 197 8.61 -1.97 -19.26
CA TRP A 197 8.11 -1.12 -20.32
C TRP A 197 8.16 -1.88 -21.64
N LEU A 198 7.01 -2.04 -22.29
CA LEU A 198 6.93 -2.57 -23.66
C LEU A 198 6.67 -1.46 -24.66
N ASN A 199 7.19 -1.66 -25.88
CA ASN A 199 6.84 -0.80 -26.99
C ASN A 199 5.41 -1.10 -27.44
N LEU A 200 4.45 -0.31 -26.99
CA LEU A 200 3.03 -0.44 -27.38
C LEU A 200 2.77 -0.17 -28.85
N CYS A 201 3.69 0.44 -29.59
CA CYS A 201 3.53 0.56 -31.05
C CYS A 201 3.41 -0.79 -31.73
N LEU A 202 3.99 -1.86 -31.18
CA LEU A 202 3.83 -3.22 -31.70
C LEU A 202 2.45 -3.82 -31.45
N LEU A 203 1.76 -3.40 -30.39
CA LEU A 203 0.41 -3.86 -30.07
C LEU A 203 -0.67 -3.12 -30.88
N TYR A 204 -0.44 -1.85 -31.23
CA TYR A 204 -1.36 -1.05 -32.04
C TYR A 204 -1.20 -1.26 -33.55
N THR A 205 -0.13 -1.90 -34.01
CA THR A 205 0.08 -2.21 -35.44
C THR A 205 -0.48 -3.57 -35.84
N SER A 206 -1.02 -4.35 -34.93
CA SER A 206 -1.84 -5.51 -35.29
C SER A 206 -3.14 -5.00 -35.91
N PRO A 207 -3.48 -5.39 -37.14
CA PRO A 207 -4.78 -5.04 -37.71
C PRO A 207 -5.86 -5.57 -36.78
N SER A 208 -6.76 -4.71 -36.36
CA SER A 208 -7.97 -5.11 -35.63
C SER A 208 -8.70 -6.16 -36.47
N PRO A 209 -9.12 -7.31 -35.90
CA PRO A 209 -9.89 -8.30 -36.62
C PRO A 209 -11.21 -7.78 -37.15
#